data_9ff0860680d3c23411fb106e762d3587
#
_entry.id   9ff0860680d3c23411fb106e762d3587
#
_cell.length_a   1.000
_cell.length_b   1.000
_cell.length_c   1.000
_cell.angle_alpha   90.00
_cell.angle_beta   90.00
_cell.angle_gamma   90.00
#
_symmetry.space_group_name_H-M   'P 1'
#
loop_
_entity.id
_entity.type
_entity.pdbx_description
1 polymer ?
#
loop_
_entity_poly.entity_id
_entity_poly.type
_entity_poly.pdbx_seq_one_letter_code
_entity_poly.pdbx_strand_id
1 'polypeptide(L)'
;QEDAASSVSASIETYTSGKVSIQYPAVDQMDDASKKDKINELLKTNALSFIKANDIDEANDTLDIKCKVISVDRKRLTATYTGTLSAKGAAHPVNLFYSNTVNLLQAQNLGLDDFTDAYTMAGYVLSDDVKFSGISSDVEAQVLSYRSSMDLDSLTAVFNSADFPLSSETQWPESFSYEKQGTIYFSLPVPHALGDYVLVAFDPTTK
;
A
#
# COMPACT_ATOMS: atom_id res chain seq x y z
N GLN A 1 -21.73 -6.43 34.81
CA GLN A 1 -20.45 -5.77 34.55
C GLN A 1 -20.06 -6.14 33.14
N GLU A 2 -20.44 -5.31 32.17
CA GLU A 2 -19.93 -5.42 30.81
C GLU A 2 -18.42 -5.17 30.92
N ASP A 3 -17.61 -6.19 30.68
CA ASP A 3 -16.20 -6.04 30.44
C ASP A 3 -16.06 -5.03 29.29
N ALA A 4 -15.59 -3.84 29.63
CA ALA A 4 -15.22 -2.87 28.62
C ALA A 4 -14.15 -3.54 27.76
N ALA A 5 -14.57 -3.97 26.58
CA ALA A 5 -13.68 -4.60 25.64
C ALA A 5 -12.51 -3.65 25.37
N SER A 6 -11.28 -4.07 25.71
CA SER A 6 -10.09 -3.26 25.49
C SER A 6 -10.02 -2.85 24.01
N SER A 7 -10.05 -1.53 23.76
CA SER A 7 -9.94 -0.98 22.41
C SER A 7 -8.49 -1.05 21.96
N VAL A 8 -8.26 -1.47 20.73
CA VAL A 8 -6.96 -1.36 20.07
C VAL A 8 -6.89 0.00 19.38
N SER A 9 -5.82 0.74 19.62
CA SER A 9 -5.58 2.04 18.99
C SER A 9 -4.19 2.08 18.36
N ALA A 10 -3.99 3.00 17.43
CA ALA A 10 -2.72 3.18 16.75
C ALA A 10 -2.32 4.66 16.71
N SER A 11 -1.02 4.90 16.72
CA SER A 11 -0.42 6.23 16.52
C SER A 11 0.52 6.19 15.32
N ILE A 12 0.99 7.38 14.92
CA ILE A 12 1.96 7.53 13.83
C ILE A 12 3.32 7.88 14.43
N GLU A 13 4.32 7.10 14.07
CA GLU A 13 5.73 7.32 14.38
C GLU A 13 6.45 7.83 13.14
N THR A 14 7.63 8.42 13.30
CA THR A 14 8.42 8.91 12.18
C THR A 14 9.87 8.44 12.29
N TYR A 15 10.37 7.85 11.22
CA TYR A 15 11.79 7.54 11.03
C TYR A 15 12.42 8.65 10.21
N THR A 16 13.55 9.17 10.67
CA THR A 16 14.32 10.17 9.94
C THR A 16 15.79 9.78 9.88
N SER A 17 16.39 9.92 8.70
CA SER A 17 17.81 9.69 8.49
C SER A 17 18.26 10.49 7.25
N GLY A 18 19.19 11.43 7.43
CA GLY A 18 19.61 12.31 6.34
C GLY A 18 18.43 13.06 5.75
N LYS A 19 18.16 12.83 4.46
CA LYS A 19 17.04 13.44 3.72
C LYS A 19 15.83 12.52 3.61
N VAL A 20 15.79 11.45 4.39
CA VAL A 20 14.72 10.48 4.41
C VAL A 20 13.82 10.70 5.62
N SER A 21 12.52 10.76 5.40
CA SER A 21 11.48 10.80 6.43
C SER A 21 10.36 9.83 6.07
N ILE A 22 10.11 8.85 6.92
CA ILE A 22 9.06 7.86 6.71
C ILE A 22 8.19 7.78 7.96
N GLN A 23 6.91 8.08 7.82
CA GLN A 23 5.90 7.81 8.84
C GLN A 23 5.47 6.35 8.78
N TYR A 24 5.18 5.76 9.93
CA TYR A 24 4.65 4.40 10.02
C TYR A 24 3.75 4.26 11.24
N PRO A 25 2.80 3.31 11.22
CA PRO A 25 1.88 3.16 12.32
C PRO A 25 2.50 2.30 13.42
N ALA A 26 2.06 2.56 14.66
CA ALA A 26 2.36 1.72 15.81
C ALA A 26 1.07 1.48 16.60
N VAL A 27 0.87 0.26 17.06
CA VAL A 27 -0.24 -0.06 17.95
C VAL A 27 0.12 0.45 19.35
N ASP A 28 -0.73 1.29 19.92
CA ASP A 28 -0.52 1.90 21.24
C ASP A 28 -1.04 1.04 22.38
N GLN A 29 -2.21 0.41 22.16
CA GLN A 29 -2.90 -0.37 23.18
C GLN A 29 -3.26 -1.73 22.64
N MET A 30 -2.84 -2.75 23.37
CA MET A 30 -3.18 -4.14 23.11
C MET A 30 -2.88 -4.93 24.39
N ASP A 31 -3.77 -5.85 24.78
CA ASP A 31 -3.64 -6.62 26.02
C ASP A 31 -2.39 -7.50 26.07
N ASP A 32 -2.04 -8.10 24.92
CA ASP A 32 -0.86 -8.94 24.79
C ASP A 32 0.36 -8.08 24.40
N ALA A 33 1.21 -7.74 25.38
CA ALA A 33 2.38 -6.90 25.16
C ALA A 33 3.41 -7.54 24.19
N SER A 34 3.59 -8.85 24.26
CA SER A 34 4.51 -9.56 23.37
C SER A 34 4.04 -9.53 21.92
N LYS A 35 2.74 -9.74 21.70
CA LYS A 35 2.13 -9.64 20.38
C LYS A 35 2.17 -8.21 19.85
N LYS A 36 1.91 -7.22 20.71
CA LYS A 36 2.03 -5.80 20.36
C LYS A 36 3.42 -5.46 19.84
N ASP A 37 4.47 -5.89 20.55
CA ASP A 37 5.86 -5.65 20.13
C ASP A 37 6.16 -6.30 18.78
N LYS A 38 5.70 -7.52 18.57
CA LYS A 38 5.87 -8.24 17.31
C LYS A 38 5.17 -7.53 16.13
N ILE A 39 3.94 -7.06 16.37
CA ILE A 39 3.18 -6.30 15.37
C ILE A 39 3.89 -4.99 15.05
N ASN A 40 4.33 -4.24 16.06
CA ASN A 40 5.01 -2.96 15.85
C ASN A 40 6.34 -3.12 15.14
N GLU A 41 7.09 -4.18 15.42
CA GLU A 41 8.30 -4.52 14.68
C GLU A 41 7.98 -4.83 13.21
N LEU A 42 6.95 -5.62 12.95
CA LEU A 42 6.49 -5.94 11.60
C LEU A 42 6.10 -4.68 10.81
N LEU A 43 5.28 -3.82 11.42
CA LEU A 43 4.84 -2.57 10.78
C LEU A 43 6.01 -1.65 10.45
N LYS A 44 6.94 -1.47 11.37
CA LYS A 44 8.13 -0.66 11.17
C LYS A 44 9.05 -1.25 10.09
N THR A 45 9.33 -2.53 10.15
CA THR A 45 10.17 -3.23 9.18
C THR A 45 9.60 -3.10 7.77
N ASN A 46 8.29 -3.30 7.62
CA ASN A 46 7.63 -3.16 6.33
C ASN A 46 7.72 -1.73 5.79
N ALA A 47 7.40 -0.74 6.63
CA ALA A 47 7.44 0.66 6.22
C ALA A 47 8.83 1.09 5.75
N LEU A 48 9.88 0.67 6.45
CA LEU A 48 11.26 1.04 6.16
C LEU A 48 11.91 0.16 5.08
N SER A 49 11.29 -0.94 4.69
CA SER A 49 11.81 -1.84 3.66
C SER A 49 11.93 -1.16 2.28
N PHE A 50 11.19 -0.06 2.07
CA PHE A 50 11.31 0.76 0.87
C PHE A 50 12.75 1.21 0.61
N ILE A 51 13.48 1.56 1.67
CA ILE A 51 14.85 2.10 1.57
C ILE A 51 15.77 1.09 0.88
N LYS A 52 15.82 -0.13 1.38
CA LYS A 52 16.68 -1.18 0.81
C LYS A 52 16.17 -1.70 -0.53
N ALA A 53 14.87 -1.90 -0.65
CA ALA A 53 14.27 -2.44 -1.86
C ALA A 53 14.45 -1.51 -3.08
N ASN A 54 14.58 -0.22 -2.85
CA ASN A 54 14.73 0.79 -3.91
C ASN A 54 16.12 1.44 -3.94
N ASP A 55 17.08 0.88 -3.20
CA ASP A 55 18.47 1.33 -3.16
C ASP A 55 18.59 2.84 -2.86
N ILE A 56 17.89 3.29 -1.83
CA ILE A 56 17.85 4.71 -1.45
C ILE A 56 19.14 5.11 -0.73
N ASP A 57 19.78 6.16 -1.21
CA ASP A 57 20.89 6.83 -0.53
C ASP A 57 20.32 7.85 0.45
N GLU A 58 20.32 7.53 1.74
CA GLU A 58 19.70 8.36 2.78
C GLU A 58 20.34 9.73 2.92
N ALA A 59 21.60 9.88 2.51
CA ALA A 59 22.30 11.16 2.58
C ALA A 59 21.98 12.08 1.39
N ASN A 60 21.73 11.53 0.21
CA ASN A 60 21.64 12.28 -1.05
C ASN A 60 20.28 12.26 -1.71
N ASP A 61 19.51 11.17 -1.54
CA ASP A 61 18.14 11.09 -2.06
C ASP A 61 17.18 11.72 -1.06
N THR A 62 16.17 12.43 -1.55
CA THR A 62 15.10 12.99 -0.70
C THR A 62 13.87 12.12 -0.79
N LEU A 63 13.49 11.54 0.34
CA LEU A 63 12.33 10.69 0.47
C LEU A 63 11.42 11.21 1.58
N ASP A 64 10.15 11.47 1.25
CA ASP A 64 9.15 11.90 2.22
C ASP A 64 7.90 11.04 2.07
N ILE A 65 7.64 10.20 3.08
CA ILE A 65 6.51 9.28 3.10
C ILE A 65 5.64 9.58 4.30
N LYS A 66 4.35 9.81 4.05
CA LYS A 66 3.32 10.02 5.07
C LYS A 66 2.48 8.76 5.21
N CYS A 67 2.10 8.45 6.45
CA CYS A 67 1.26 7.31 6.76
C CYS A 67 -0.12 7.75 7.21
N LYS A 68 -1.14 7.03 6.78
CA LYS A 68 -2.51 7.17 7.24
C LYS A 68 -3.02 5.82 7.72
N VAL A 69 -3.52 5.77 8.95
CA VAL A 69 -4.23 4.59 9.45
C VAL A 69 -5.67 4.68 8.92
N ILE A 70 -6.00 3.78 7.99
CA ILE A 70 -7.34 3.72 7.38
C ILE A 70 -8.33 3.15 8.38
N SER A 71 -7.95 2.10 9.09
CA SER A 71 -8.78 1.46 10.11
C SER A 71 -7.91 0.66 11.07
N VAL A 72 -8.36 0.56 12.30
CA VAL A 72 -7.78 -0.32 13.30
C VAL A 72 -8.88 -0.82 14.23
N ASP A 73 -8.90 -2.13 14.45
CA ASP A 73 -9.74 -2.80 15.43
C ASP A 73 -8.94 -3.95 16.08
N ARG A 74 -9.61 -4.83 16.81
CA ARG A 74 -8.95 -5.95 17.48
C ARG A 74 -8.37 -6.99 16.54
N LYS A 75 -8.88 -7.06 15.31
CA LYS A 75 -8.56 -8.11 14.34
C LYS A 75 -7.57 -7.64 13.29
N ARG A 76 -7.62 -6.35 12.92
CA ARG A 76 -6.91 -5.86 11.74
C ARG A 76 -6.51 -4.41 11.87
N LEU A 77 -5.32 -4.09 11.39
CA LEU A 77 -4.85 -2.72 11.15
C LEU A 77 -4.58 -2.56 9.67
N THR A 78 -5.12 -1.49 9.08
CA THR A 78 -4.90 -1.13 7.68
C THR A 78 -4.29 0.26 7.61
N ALA A 79 -3.14 0.38 6.97
CA ALA A 79 -2.43 1.64 6.78
C ALA A 79 -2.06 1.85 5.32
N THR A 80 -2.09 3.10 4.88
CA THR A 80 -1.60 3.51 3.57
C THR A 80 -0.45 4.50 3.72
N TYR A 81 0.45 4.47 2.74
CA TYR A 81 1.62 5.32 2.66
C TYR A 81 1.61 6.06 1.33
N THR A 82 1.77 7.36 1.39
CA THR A 82 1.90 8.21 0.21
C THR A 82 3.10 9.12 0.37
N GLY A 83 3.76 9.43 -0.72
CA GLY A 83 4.92 10.29 -0.63
C GLY A 83 5.58 10.53 -1.96
N THR A 84 6.78 11.08 -1.89
CA THR A 84 7.59 11.41 -3.06
C THR A 84 9.05 11.03 -2.83
N LEU A 85 9.68 10.59 -3.90
CA LEU A 85 11.12 10.34 -3.96
C LEU A 85 11.74 11.28 -4.99
N SER A 86 12.69 12.10 -4.55
CA SER A 86 13.57 12.88 -5.42
C SER A 86 14.97 12.30 -5.32
N ALA A 87 15.31 11.41 -6.25
CA ALA A 87 16.64 10.84 -6.31
C ALA A 87 17.65 11.88 -6.78
N LYS A 88 18.88 11.83 -6.24
CA LYS A 88 19.96 12.73 -6.63
C LYS A 88 20.20 12.64 -8.13
N GLY A 89 20.11 13.77 -8.82
CA GLY A 89 20.33 13.85 -10.28
C GLY A 89 19.12 13.48 -11.12
N ALA A 90 18.00 13.09 -10.53
CA ALA A 90 16.77 12.82 -11.25
C ALA A 90 16.07 14.12 -11.67
N ALA A 91 15.46 14.12 -12.86
CA ALA A 91 14.79 15.31 -13.40
C ALA A 91 13.47 15.62 -12.68
N HIS A 92 12.79 14.61 -12.14
CA HIS A 92 11.45 14.72 -11.55
C HIS A 92 11.33 13.88 -10.29
N PRO A 93 10.56 14.36 -9.27
CA PRO A 93 10.16 13.50 -8.16
C PRO A 93 9.19 12.42 -8.65
N VAL A 94 9.25 11.25 -8.03
CA VAL A 94 8.35 10.13 -8.29
C VAL A 94 7.31 10.09 -7.17
N ASN A 95 6.03 9.94 -7.52
CA ASN A 95 4.96 9.74 -6.56
C ASN A 95 4.92 8.28 -6.11
N LEU A 96 4.75 8.07 -4.82
CA LEU A 96 4.81 6.75 -4.20
C LEU A 96 3.50 6.42 -3.51
N PHE A 97 3.11 5.16 -3.62
CA PHE A 97 2.02 4.58 -2.85
C PHE A 97 2.39 3.17 -2.43
N TYR A 98 2.18 2.86 -1.17
CA TYR A 98 2.15 1.49 -0.70
C TYR A 98 1.20 1.37 0.49
N SER A 99 0.95 0.16 0.93
CA SER A 99 0.00 -0.14 2.00
C SER A 99 0.48 -1.32 2.82
N ASN A 100 -0.05 -1.43 4.03
CA ASN A 100 0.18 -2.60 4.86
C ASN A 100 -1.09 -2.90 5.66
N THR A 101 -1.60 -4.10 5.50
CA THR A 101 -2.69 -4.63 6.31
C THR A 101 -2.12 -5.77 7.15
N VAL A 102 -2.37 -5.74 8.45
CA VAL A 102 -1.86 -6.73 9.39
C VAL A 102 -3.03 -7.38 10.13
N ASN A 103 -3.05 -8.71 10.14
CA ASN A 103 -3.93 -9.48 11.02
C ASN A 103 -3.35 -9.42 12.43
N LEU A 104 -4.03 -8.72 13.34
CA LEU A 104 -3.55 -8.49 14.70
C LEU A 104 -3.65 -9.72 15.60
N LEU A 105 -4.50 -10.67 15.25
CA LEU A 105 -4.62 -11.92 16.01
C LEU A 105 -3.43 -12.86 15.77
N GLN A 106 -2.89 -12.84 14.57
CA GLN A 106 -1.80 -13.73 14.14
C GLN A 106 -0.46 -13.01 13.94
N ALA A 107 -0.46 -11.67 14.01
CA ALA A 107 0.70 -10.83 13.69
C ALA A 107 1.29 -11.17 12.31
N GLN A 108 0.43 -11.21 11.29
CA GLN A 108 0.77 -11.58 9.92
C GLN A 108 0.24 -10.56 8.92
N ASN A 109 0.97 -10.38 7.83
CA ASN A 109 0.52 -9.55 6.72
C ASN A 109 -0.68 -10.16 6.02
N LEU A 110 -1.60 -9.29 5.58
CA LEU A 110 -2.67 -9.62 4.64
C LEU A 110 -2.42 -8.83 3.35
N GLY A 111 -2.66 -9.47 2.23
CA GLY A 111 -2.48 -8.88 0.92
C GLY A 111 -3.66 -9.09 0.01
N LEU A 112 -3.50 -8.78 -1.27
CA LEU A 112 -4.56 -8.84 -2.27
C LEU A 112 -5.25 -10.21 -2.31
N ASP A 113 -4.47 -11.29 -2.20
CA ASP A 113 -5.00 -12.65 -2.25
C ASP A 113 -5.95 -12.98 -1.08
N ASP A 114 -5.85 -12.23 0.02
CA ASP A 114 -6.77 -12.36 1.15
C ASP A 114 -8.10 -11.65 0.90
N PHE A 115 -8.17 -10.74 -0.04
CA PHE A 115 -9.35 -9.93 -0.36
C PHE A 115 -10.04 -10.39 -1.64
N THR A 116 -9.25 -10.73 -2.66
CA THR A 116 -9.70 -11.13 -3.99
C THR A 116 -8.59 -11.94 -4.68
N ASP A 117 -8.60 -11.99 -6.00
CA ASP A 117 -7.64 -12.76 -6.76
C ASP A 117 -7.04 -11.90 -7.90
N ALA A 118 -5.74 -12.08 -8.14
CA ALA A 118 -4.98 -11.28 -9.08
C ALA A 118 -5.50 -11.36 -10.52
N TYR A 119 -5.85 -12.56 -10.97
CA TYR A 119 -6.37 -12.77 -12.33
C TYR A 119 -7.70 -12.05 -12.55
N THR A 120 -8.60 -12.14 -11.57
CA THR A 120 -9.90 -11.44 -11.61
C THR A 120 -9.70 -9.93 -11.63
N MET A 121 -8.78 -9.41 -10.83
CA MET A 121 -8.49 -7.97 -10.81
C MET A 121 -7.84 -7.49 -12.10
N ALA A 122 -6.97 -8.28 -12.71
CA ALA A 122 -6.42 -7.97 -14.02
C ALA A 122 -7.53 -7.87 -15.09
N GLY A 123 -8.46 -8.81 -15.10
CA GLY A 123 -9.63 -8.77 -15.97
C GLY A 123 -10.53 -7.57 -15.71
N TYR A 124 -10.72 -7.22 -14.44
CA TYR A 124 -11.50 -6.04 -14.05
C TYR A 124 -10.89 -4.74 -14.59
N VAL A 125 -9.57 -4.57 -14.46
CA VAL A 125 -8.86 -3.39 -14.98
C VAL A 125 -9.06 -3.24 -16.50
N LEU A 126 -9.07 -4.35 -17.22
CA LEU A 126 -9.25 -4.35 -18.68
C LEU A 126 -10.73 -4.28 -19.12
N SER A 127 -11.66 -4.35 -18.17
CA SER A 127 -13.10 -4.32 -18.47
C SER A 127 -13.63 -2.89 -18.58
N ASP A 128 -14.85 -2.77 -19.11
CA ASP A 128 -15.59 -1.51 -19.16
C ASP A 128 -16.15 -1.09 -17.78
N ASP A 129 -16.15 -2.00 -16.81
CA ASP A 129 -16.69 -1.77 -15.47
C ASP A 129 -15.67 -1.15 -14.50
N VAL A 130 -14.41 -1.05 -14.88
CA VAL A 130 -13.34 -0.56 -14.02
C VAL A 130 -13.64 0.84 -13.47
N LYS A 131 -13.39 1.02 -12.18
CA LYS A 131 -13.50 2.31 -11.50
C LYS A 131 -12.18 2.70 -10.87
N PHE A 132 -11.87 3.98 -10.92
CA PHE A 132 -10.69 4.56 -10.31
C PHE A 132 -11.08 5.47 -9.15
N SER A 133 -10.17 5.65 -8.20
CA SER A 133 -10.38 6.49 -7.02
C SER A 133 -9.40 7.65 -7.03
N GLY A 134 -9.90 8.85 -6.75
CA GLY A 134 -9.05 10.01 -6.49
C GLY A 134 -8.39 10.65 -7.70
N ILE A 135 -8.88 10.39 -8.91
CA ILE A 135 -8.36 11.01 -10.14
C ILE A 135 -9.45 11.79 -10.87
N SER A 136 -9.03 12.78 -11.66
CA SER A 136 -9.94 13.57 -12.49
C SER A 136 -10.43 12.76 -13.69
N SER A 137 -11.52 13.21 -14.30
CA SER A 137 -12.05 12.58 -15.52
C SER A 137 -11.06 12.63 -16.69
N ASP A 138 -10.23 13.66 -16.77
CA ASP A 138 -9.20 13.79 -17.80
C ASP A 138 -8.08 12.74 -17.59
N VAL A 139 -7.62 12.56 -16.37
CA VAL A 139 -6.62 11.53 -16.05
C VAL A 139 -7.22 10.14 -16.28
N GLU A 140 -8.46 9.90 -15.87
CA GLU A 140 -9.14 8.63 -16.10
C GLU A 140 -9.19 8.27 -17.59
N ALA A 141 -9.55 9.22 -18.43
CA ALA A 141 -9.58 9.00 -19.89
C ALA A 141 -8.19 8.62 -20.44
N GLN A 142 -7.13 9.24 -19.92
CA GLN A 142 -5.75 8.92 -20.32
C GLN A 142 -5.32 7.55 -19.82
N VAL A 143 -5.71 7.16 -18.60
CA VAL A 143 -5.43 5.82 -18.05
C VAL A 143 -6.15 4.75 -18.86
N LEU A 144 -7.43 4.97 -19.20
CA LEU A 144 -8.21 4.05 -20.03
C LEU A 144 -7.58 3.88 -21.43
N SER A 145 -7.02 4.95 -21.99
CA SER A 145 -6.27 4.88 -23.25
C SER A 145 -4.95 4.11 -23.06
N TYR A 146 -4.22 4.38 -21.98
CA TYR A 146 -2.95 3.71 -21.70
C TYR A 146 -3.13 2.20 -21.46
N ARG A 147 -4.21 1.78 -20.79
CA ARG A 147 -4.45 0.35 -20.52
C ARG A 147 -4.59 -0.51 -21.78
N SER A 148 -4.87 0.10 -22.93
CA SER A 148 -4.95 -0.62 -24.21
C SER A 148 -3.61 -1.26 -24.61
N SER A 149 -2.50 -0.79 -24.04
CA SER A 149 -1.17 -1.38 -24.21
C SER A 149 -0.85 -2.51 -23.21
N MET A 150 -1.74 -2.75 -22.25
CA MET A 150 -1.58 -3.77 -21.23
C MET A 150 -2.26 -5.06 -21.65
N ASP A 151 -1.69 -6.19 -21.23
CA ASP A 151 -2.31 -7.50 -21.44
C ASP A 151 -2.67 -8.16 -20.11
N LEU A 152 -3.57 -9.14 -20.15
CA LEU A 152 -4.09 -9.85 -19.00
C LEU A 152 -2.99 -10.55 -18.21
N ASP A 153 -2.06 -11.21 -18.88
CA ASP A 153 -1.00 -11.98 -18.21
C ASP A 153 -0.01 -11.08 -17.48
N SER A 154 0.38 -9.97 -18.10
CA SER A 154 1.27 -8.98 -17.48
C SER A 154 0.64 -8.32 -16.26
N LEU A 155 -0.62 -7.95 -16.33
CA LEU A 155 -1.36 -7.39 -15.19
C LEU A 155 -1.54 -8.42 -14.07
N THR A 156 -1.84 -9.67 -14.42
CA THR A 156 -1.94 -10.74 -13.42
C THR A 156 -0.61 -10.90 -12.67
N ALA A 157 0.52 -10.85 -13.38
CA ALA A 157 1.84 -10.92 -12.76
C ALA A 157 2.11 -9.74 -11.80
N VAL A 158 1.72 -8.52 -12.19
CA VAL A 158 1.81 -7.33 -11.34
C VAL A 158 1.04 -7.54 -10.04
N PHE A 159 -0.21 -7.97 -10.14
CA PHE A 159 -1.06 -8.15 -8.96
C PHE A 159 -0.70 -9.37 -8.11
N ASN A 160 -0.11 -10.40 -8.71
CA ASN A 160 0.45 -11.53 -7.95
C ASN A 160 1.65 -11.14 -7.10
N SER A 161 2.38 -10.10 -7.48
CA SER A 161 3.51 -9.58 -6.70
C SER A 161 3.08 -8.61 -5.59
N ALA A 162 1.80 -8.31 -5.48
CA ALA A 162 1.27 -7.28 -4.60
C ALA A 162 1.50 -7.58 -3.12
N ASP A 163 1.73 -6.49 -2.37
CA ASP A 163 1.72 -6.41 -0.93
C ASP A 163 2.91 -7.09 -0.23
N PHE A 164 2.95 -6.88 1.08
CA PHE A 164 3.91 -7.56 1.96
C PHE A 164 3.43 -8.99 2.27
N PRO A 165 4.34 -9.92 2.53
CA PRO A 165 5.79 -9.74 2.60
C PRO A 165 6.43 -9.60 1.22
N LEU A 166 7.60 -8.95 1.18
CA LEU A 166 8.39 -8.86 -0.04
C LEU A 166 8.92 -10.26 -0.44
N SER A 167 8.98 -10.54 -1.74
CA SER A 167 9.57 -11.78 -2.24
C SER A 167 11.09 -11.85 -2.03
N SER A 168 11.75 -10.68 -2.02
CA SER A 168 13.14 -10.51 -1.59
C SER A 168 13.35 -9.08 -1.08
N GLU A 169 14.45 -8.84 -0.35
CA GLU A 169 14.77 -7.52 0.21
C GLU A 169 14.97 -6.43 -0.84
N THR A 170 15.28 -6.81 -2.07
CA THR A 170 15.57 -5.90 -3.18
C THR A 170 14.47 -5.85 -4.23
N GLN A 171 13.37 -6.55 -4.01
CA GLN A 171 12.26 -6.61 -4.95
C GLN A 171 11.01 -5.93 -4.37
N TRP A 172 10.75 -4.71 -4.87
CA TRP A 172 9.58 -3.93 -4.47
C TRP A 172 8.37 -4.29 -5.34
N PRO A 173 7.20 -4.53 -4.72
CA PRO A 173 5.97 -4.81 -5.48
C PRO A 173 5.56 -3.63 -6.36
N GLU A 174 5.00 -3.93 -7.52
CA GLU A 174 4.47 -2.93 -8.44
C GLU A 174 3.05 -2.50 -8.09
N SER A 175 2.39 -3.22 -7.20
CA SER A 175 1.03 -2.94 -6.74
C SER A 175 0.91 -3.20 -5.24
N PHE A 176 0.11 -2.37 -4.58
CA PHE A 176 -0.29 -2.54 -3.19
C PHE A 176 -1.78 -2.38 -3.05
N SER A 177 -2.38 -3.14 -2.14
CA SER A 177 -3.83 -3.16 -1.96
C SER A 177 -4.24 -2.93 -0.51
N TYR A 178 -5.49 -2.52 -0.35
CA TYR A 178 -6.14 -2.48 0.96
C TYR A 178 -7.66 -2.57 0.78
N GLU A 179 -8.34 -2.94 1.85
CA GLU A 179 -9.79 -2.97 1.90
C GLU A 179 -10.29 -1.89 2.85
N LYS A 180 -11.31 -1.17 2.43
CA LYS A 180 -12.00 -0.19 3.26
C LYS A 180 -13.50 -0.31 3.04
N GLN A 181 -14.24 -0.63 4.10
CA GLN A 181 -15.70 -0.73 4.07
C GLN A 181 -16.23 -1.62 2.93
N GLY A 182 -15.58 -2.74 2.70
CA GLY A 182 -15.97 -3.71 1.68
C GLY A 182 -15.47 -3.41 0.28
N THR A 183 -14.91 -2.25 0.02
CA THR A 183 -14.29 -1.91 -1.26
C THR A 183 -12.81 -2.23 -1.24
N ILE A 184 -12.32 -2.89 -2.27
CA ILE A 184 -10.92 -3.24 -2.43
C ILE A 184 -10.26 -2.21 -3.32
N TYR A 185 -9.18 -1.60 -2.82
CA TYR A 185 -8.38 -0.63 -3.56
C TYR A 185 -7.02 -1.25 -3.86
N PHE A 186 -6.51 -1.02 -5.03
CA PHE A 186 -5.16 -1.46 -5.38
C PHE A 186 -4.53 -0.49 -6.38
N SER A 187 -3.21 -0.34 -6.30
CA SER A 187 -2.49 0.57 -7.19
C SER A 187 -2.17 -0.10 -8.52
N LEU A 188 -2.37 0.66 -9.59
CA LEU A 188 -1.99 0.30 -10.94
C LEU A 188 -0.84 1.22 -11.36
N PRO A 189 0.34 0.67 -11.71
CA PRO A 189 1.44 1.50 -12.19
C PRO A 189 1.10 2.12 -13.54
N VAL A 190 1.36 3.42 -13.66
CA VAL A 190 1.12 4.20 -14.88
C VAL A 190 2.34 5.10 -15.12
N PRO A 191 2.49 5.68 -16.34
CA PRO A 191 3.57 6.60 -16.62
C PRO A 191 3.60 7.80 -15.68
N HIS A 192 4.78 8.39 -15.49
CA HIS A 192 4.96 9.56 -14.63
C HIS A 192 4.03 10.72 -15.03
N ALA A 193 3.79 10.93 -16.31
CA ALA A 193 2.86 11.95 -16.80
C ALA A 193 1.42 11.76 -16.28
N LEU A 194 1.04 10.55 -15.86
CA LEU A 194 -0.27 10.23 -15.29
C LEU A 194 -0.23 10.10 -13.75
N GLY A 195 0.92 10.37 -13.13
CA GLY A 195 1.09 10.41 -11.68
C GLY A 195 1.80 9.21 -11.06
N ASP A 196 2.45 8.37 -11.83
CA ASP A 196 3.21 7.17 -11.44
C ASP A 196 2.34 5.97 -11.01
N TYR A 197 1.19 6.22 -10.40
CA TYR A 197 0.20 5.19 -10.06
C TYR A 197 -1.19 5.80 -10.06
N VAL A 198 -2.19 4.94 -10.18
CA VAL A 198 -3.59 5.27 -9.90
C VAL A 198 -4.19 4.19 -9.02
N LEU A 199 -5.16 4.55 -8.20
CA LEU A 199 -5.89 3.58 -7.39
C LEU A 199 -7.12 3.09 -8.15
N VAL A 200 -7.22 1.78 -8.27
CA VAL A 200 -8.41 1.09 -8.79
C VAL A 200 -9.30 0.75 -7.61
N ALA A 201 -10.60 0.95 -7.76
CA ALA A 201 -11.60 0.62 -6.74
C ALA A 201 -12.50 -0.51 -7.25
N PHE A 202 -12.56 -1.60 -6.50
CA PHE A 202 -13.40 -2.74 -6.82
C PHE A 202 -14.38 -3.01 -5.67
N ASP A 203 -15.66 -2.95 -5.97
CA ASP A 203 -16.72 -3.29 -5.03
C ASP A 203 -17.29 -4.67 -5.42
N PRO A 204 -17.02 -5.73 -4.63
CA PRO A 204 -17.48 -7.07 -4.96
C PRO A 204 -18.99 -7.24 -4.88
N THR A 205 -19.73 -6.29 -4.33
CA THR A 205 -21.20 -6.34 -4.24
C THR A 205 -21.89 -5.78 -5.48
N THR A 206 -21.18 -5.00 -6.31
CA THR A 206 -21.73 -4.50 -7.58
C THR A 206 -21.38 -5.48 -8.70
N LYS A 207 -22.41 -6.05 -9.30
CA LYS A 207 -22.26 -6.90 -10.49
C LYS A 207 -22.48 -6.08 -11.76
#